data_b7060533f760cf5bd80b900049c317d6
#
_entry.id   b7060533f760cf5bd80b900049c317d6
#
_cell.length_a   1.000
_cell.length_b   1.000
_cell.length_c   1.000
_cell.angle_alpha   90.00
_cell.angle_beta   90.00
_cell.angle_gamma   90.00
#
_symmetry.space_group_name_H-M   'P 1'
#
loop_
_entity.id
_entity.type
_entity.pdbx_description
1 polymer ?
#
loop_
_entity_poly.entity_id
_entity_poly.type
_entity_poly.pdbx_seq_one_letter_code
_entity_poly.pdbx_strand_id
1 'polypeptide(L)' 'MKKIFRIDVDCANCASKMEAACSRLEGVGSVNINFMTQKIAIEFADGASVPEVLKSILKACRKVDRHCEIY' A
#
# COMPACT_ATOMS: atom_id res chain seq x y z
N MET A 1 -12.23 -7.84 -0.81
CA MET A 1 -11.30 -8.80 -0.19
C MET A 1 -10.17 -8.02 0.46
N LYS A 2 -9.88 -8.31 1.71
CA LYS A 2 -8.86 -7.59 2.48
C LYS A 2 -7.66 -8.47 2.75
N LYS A 3 -6.47 -7.96 2.51
CA LYS A 3 -5.22 -8.66 2.81
C LYS A 3 -4.26 -7.74 3.56
N ILE A 4 -3.43 -8.33 4.40
CA ILE A 4 -2.45 -7.60 5.19
C ILE A 4 -1.07 -8.11 4.81
N PHE A 5 -0.17 -7.16 4.51
CA PHE A 5 1.22 -7.44 4.15
C PHE A 5 2.14 -6.65 5.08
N ARG A 6 3.40 -7.00 5.07
CA ARG A 6 4.41 -6.19 5.73
C ARG A 6 4.90 -5.11 4.78
N ILE A 7 5.15 -3.95 5.32
CA ILE A 7 5.69 -2.82 4.56
C ILE A 7 6.88 -2.25 5.30
N ASP A 8 7.94 -1.95 4.56
CA ASP A 8 9.14 -1.32 5.12
C ASP A 8 9.02 0.18 4.93
N VAL A 9 8.72 0.90 6.01
CA VAL A 9 8.54 2.35 6.00
C VAL A 9 9.15 2.94 7.27
N ASP A 10 9.97 3.97 7.10
CA ASP A 10 10.73 4.58 8.20
C ASP A 10 10.13 5.88 8.73
N CYS A 11 9.10 6.39 8.10
CA CYS A 11 8.58 7.72 8.40
C CYS A 11 7.06 7.70 8.43
N ALA A 12 6.48 8.19 9.52
CA ALA A 12 5.01 8.25 9.64
C ALA A 12 4.40 9.15 8.58
N ASN A 13 5.06 10.26 8.25
CA ASN A 13 4.60 11.16 7.20
C ASN A 13 4.65 10.50 5.82
N CYS A 14 5.68 9.70 5.57
CA CYS A 14 5.78 8.93 4.33
C CYS A 14 4.67 7.88 4.26
N ALA A 15 4.37 7.21 5.37
CA ALA A 15 3.29 6.24 5.44
C ALA A 15 1.95 6.88 5.07
N SER A 16 1.67 8.08 5.57
CA SER A 16 0.45 8.82 5.25
C SER A 16 0.37 9.17 3.76
N LYS A 17 1.49 9.60 3.18
CA LYS A 17 1.57 9.91 1.74
C LYS A 17 1.37 8.67 0.89
N MET A 18 1.97 7.56 1.27
CA MET A 18 1.82 6.28 0.59
C MET A 18 0.36 5.81 0.62
N GLU A 19 -0.27 5.92 1.79
CA GLU A 19 -1.67 5.56 1.97
C GLU A 19 -2.57 6.38 1.05
N ALA A 20 -2.38 7.70 1.01
CA ALA A 20 -3.15 8.58 0.16
C ALA A 20 -2.94 8.26 -1.33
N ALA A 21 -1.69 8.03 -1.73
CA ALA A 21 -1.38 7.68 -3.11
C ALA A 21 -1.99 6.34 -3.52
N CYS A 22 -1.88 5.34 -2.66
CA CYS A 22 -2.38 4.00 -2.95
C CYS A 22 -3.91 3.94 -2.99
N SER A 23 -4.58 4.73 -2.16
CA SER A 23 -6.05 4.72 -2.12
C SER A 23 -6.68 5.28 -3.39
N ARG A 24 -5.91 5.95 -4.24
CA ARG A 24 -6.37 6.48 -5.52
C ARG A 24 -6.21 5.50 -6.68
N LEU A 25 -5.55 4.37 -6.44
CA LEU A 25 -5.27 3.41 -7.49
C LEU A 25 -6.53 2.64 -7.87
N GLU A 26 -6.65 2.33 -9.16
CA GLU A 26 -7.72 1.50 -9.66
C GLU A 26 -7.58 0.09 -9.12
N GLY A 27 -8.69 -0.52 -8.74
CA GLY A 27 -8.70 -1.85 -8.15
C GLY A 27 -8.49 -1.86 -6.64
N VAL A 28 -8.29 -0.69 -6.02
CA VAL A 28 -8.10 -0.54 -4.58
C VAL A 28 -9.36 0.06 -3.96
N GLY A 29 -9.95 -0.65 -3.00
CA GLY A 29 -11.08 -0.11 -2.23
C GLY A 29 -10.60 0.83 -1.14
N SER A 30 -9.61 0.40 -0.37
CA SER A 30 -9.00 1.24 0.67
C SER A 30 -7.62 0.69 1.04
N VAL A 31 -6.78 1.55 1.57
CA VAL A 31 -5.45 1.18 2.05
C VAL A 31 -5.23 1.83 3.41
N ASN A 32 -4.72 1.05 4.34
CA ASN A 32 -4.36 1.53 5.67
C ASN A 32 -2.94 1.06 5.99
N ILE A 33 -2.04 1.99 6.25
CA ILE A 33 -0.66 1.69 6.60
C ILE A 33 -0.45 2.00 8.07
N ASN A 34 -0.01 1.00 8.83
CA ASN A 34 0.33 1.18 10.23
C ASN A 34 1.85 1.26 10.37
N PHE A 35 2.34 2.47 10.60
CA PHE A 35 3.76 2.74 10.77
C PHE A 35 4.34 2.01 11.99
N MET A 36 3.57 1.93 13.07
CA MET A 36 4.05 1.34 14.33
C MET A 36 4.30 -0.16 14.21
N THR A 37 3.46 -0.86 13.45
CA THR A 37 3.58 -2.31 13.26
C THR A 37 4.24 -2.67 11.94
N GLN A 38 4.52 -1.69 11.09
CA GLN A 38 5.10 -1.91 9.75
C GLN A 38 4.25 -2.86 8.92
N LYS A 39 2.94 -2.61 8.92
CA LYS A 39 1.98 -3.43 8.16
C LYS A 39 1.09 -2.56 7.31
N ILE A 40 0.71 -3.10 6.16
CA ILE A 40 -0.22 -2.46 5.24
C ILE A 40 -1.44 -3.36 5.06
N ALA A 41 -2.61 -2.81 5.31
CA ALA A 41 -3.88 -3.50 5.07
C ALA A 41 -4.49 -2.94 3.79
N ILE A 42 -4.77 -3.83 2.85
CA ILE A 42 -5.29 -3.44 1.54
C ILE A 42 -6.66 -4.07 1.35
N GLU A 43 -7.65 -3.25 1.05
CA GLU A 43 -8.98 -3.68 0.65
C GLU A 43 -9.02 -3.67 -0.87
N PHE A 44 -9.15 -4.83 -1.49
CA PHE A 44 -9.22 -4.94 -2.95
C PHE A 44 -10.66 -4.76 -3.43
N ALA A 45 -10.83 -4.05 -4.52
CA ALA A 45 -12.13 -3.91 -5.16
C ALA A 45 -12.57 -5.25 -5.75
N ASP A 46 -13.87 -5.43 -5.91
CA ASP A 46 -14.40 -6.65 -6.51
C ASP A 46 -13.89 -6.83 -7.94
N GLY A 47 -13.41 -8.03 -8.24
CA GLY A 47 -12.87 -8.34 -9.55
C GLY A 47 -11.45 -7.84 -9.80
N ALA A 48 -10.83 -7.19 -8.82
CA ALA A 48 -9.45 -6.73 -8.96
C ALA A 48 -8.46 -7.89 -8.92
N SER A 49 -7.39 -7.78 -9.72
CA SER A 49 -6.32 -8.76 -9.73
C SER A 49 -5.32 -8.42 -8.62
N VAL A 50 -5.22 -9.29 -7.62
CA VAL A 50 -4.34 -9.06 -6.46
C VAL A 50 -2.88 -8.81 -6.87
N PRO A 51 -2.26 -9.64 -7.73
CA PRO A 51 -0.87 -9.41 -8.14
C PRO A 51 -0.65 -8.07 -8.84
N GLU A 52 -1.57 -7.68 -9.71
CA GLU A 52 -1.46 -6.42 -10.45
C GLU A 52 -1.65 -5.22 -9.53
N VAL A 53 -2.62 -5.30 -8.63
CA VAL A 53 -2.88 -4.23 -7.66
C VAL A 53 -1.67 -4.07 -6.73
N LEU A 54 -1.08 -5.17 -6.28
CA LEU A 54 0.12 -5.13 -5.45
C LEU A 54 1.29 -4.46 -6.15
N LYS A 55 1.48 -4.74 -7.44
CA LYS A 55 2.53 -4.07 -8.23
C LYS A 55 2.29 -2.56 -8.30
N SER A 56 1.05 -2.17 -8.52
CA SER A 56 0.67 -0.75 -8.58
C SER A 56 0.89 -0.06 -7.24
N ILE A 57 0.53 -0.72 -6.15
CA ILE A 57 0.71 -0.20 -4.80
C ILE A 57 2.19 -0.04 -4.48
N LEU A 58 3.00 -1.04 -4.79
CA LEU A 58 4.45 -0.96 -4.57
C LEU A 58 5.07 0.18 -5.37
N LYS A 59 4.65 0.34 -6.61
CA LYS A 59 5.13 1.42 -7.47
C LYS A 59 4.75 2.79 -6.90
N ALA A 60 3.53 2.94 -6.40
CA ALA A 60 3.09 4.18 -5.78
C ALA A 60 3.87 4.47 -4.50
N CYS A 61 4.10 3.46 -3.67
CA CYS A 61 4.90 3.60 -2.45
C CYS A 61 6.33 4.01 -2.76
N ARG A 62 6.93 3.46 -3.81
CA ARG A 62 8.30 3.79 -4.20
C ARG A 62 8.44 5.19 -4.78
N LYS A 63 7.37 5.81 -5.21
CA LYS A 63 7.38 7.22 -5.60
C LYS A 63 7.54 8.13 -4.41
N VAL A 64 7.05 7.72 -3.24
CA VAL A 64 7.20 8.45 -1.99
C VAL A 64 8.55 8.12 -1.35
N ASP A 65 8.89 6.83 -1.29
CA ASP A 65 10.16 6.33 -0.75
C ASP A 65 10.64 5.18 -1.62
N ARG A 66 11.68 5.42 -2.39
CA ARG A 66 12.21 4.43 -3.35
C ARG A 66 12.78 3.18 -2.69
N HIS A 67 13.00 3.21 -1.39
CA HIS A 67 13.48 2.04 -0.63
C HIS A 67 12.35 1.23 -0.02
N CYS A 68 11.10 1.62 -0.28
CA CYS A 68 9.94 0.92 0.24
C CYS A 68 9.83 -0.49 -0.34
N GLU A 69 9.55 -1.45 0.52
CA GLU A 69 9.31 -2.84 0.13
C GLU A 69 8.03 -3.35 0.80
N ILE A 70 7.29 -4.18 0.09
CA ILE A 70 6.08 -4.84 0.60
C ILE A 70 6.26 -6.35 0.42
N TYR A 71 6.03 -7.09 1.50
CA TYR A 71 6.23 -8.55 1.47
C TYR A 71 5.39 -9.32 2.48
#